data_bc846a73afd13d3c9eec58d06dbc320f
#
_entry.id   bc846a73afd13d3c9eec58d06dbc320f
#
_cell.length_a   1.000
_cell.length_b   1.000
_cell.length_c   1.000
_cell.angle_alpha   90.00
_cell.angle_beta   90.00
_cell.angle_gamma   90.00
#
_symmetry.space_group_name_H-M   'P 1'
#
loop_
_entity.id
_entity.type
_entity.pdbx_description
1 polymer ?
#
loop_
_entity_poly.entity_id
_entity_poly.type
_entity_poly.pdbx_seq_one_letter_code
_entity_poly.pdbx_strand_id
1 'polypeptide(L)'
;FRQKTGLVIDAYFSGTKLKWLLDNVEGARERAERGELLFGTVETWLIWKLTQGQVHVTDYSNASRTLMFNINTLEWDEDILKELNIPKCMLPEPKPSSCVYGEANPVFFGGPIPIAGAAGDQQAALFGQTCFTAGEAKNTYGTGCFLLMNTGEKPVFSKNGLVTTIAWGLDGKVNYALEGSIFVAGASIQWLRDEMRFIDSSPDSEYMARKVKDTNGCYVVPAFTGLGAPYWDQYARGTIVGITRGVNKYHIIRATLESLAYQVNDVLAAMKADSGIDLAALKVDGGASANNLLMQMQADISNAPVNRPMCVETTAMGAAYLAGLAVGYWASKEDVLQNWAIDRTFTPEITDEERNKKVRMWKKAVTYSFNWAKED
;
A
#
# COMPACT_ATOMS: atom_id res chain seq x y z
N PHE A 1 -2.60 21.38 -4.11
CA PHE A 1 -1.90 20.10 -4.15
C PHE A 1 -2.89 18.93 -4.24
N ARG A 2 -3.73 18.72 -3.21
CA ARG A 2 -4.59 17.53 -3.12
C ARG A 2 -5.47 17.29 -4.34
N GLN A 3 -6.09 18.31 -4.91
CA GLN A 3 -6.96 18.19 -6.10
C GLN A 3 -6.19 17.81 -7.37
N LYS A 4 -4.89 18.19 -7.45
CA LYS A 4 -4.04 17.90 -8.59
C LYS A 4 -3.31 16.57 -8.46
N THR A 5 -2.82 16.24 -7.25
CA THR A 5 -1.96 15.09 -7.03
C THR A 5 -2.65 13.90 -6.33
N GLY A 6 -3.80 14.12 -5.69
CA GLY A 6 -4.46 13.13 -4.83
C GLY A 6 -3.81 12.94 -3.46
N LEU A 7 -2.71 13.65 -3.18
CA LEU A 7 -1.86 13.45 -2.01
C LEU A 7 -2.06 14.56 -0.97
N VAL A 8 -1.69 14.26 0.28
CA VAL A 8 -1.48 15.25 1.32
C VAL A 8 -0.04 15.80 1.24
N ILE A 9 0.18 17.02 1.72
CA ILE A 9 1.54 17.57 1.81
C ILE A 9 2.22 16.91 3.01
N ASP A 10 3.15 16.00 2.73
CA ASP A 10 3.87 15.23 3.73
C ASP A 10 5.29 14.92 3.24
N ALA A 11 6.23 14.80 4.18
CA ALA A 11 7.62 14.40 3.90
C ALA A 11 7.76 12.95 3.40
N TYR A 12 6.69 12.17 3.46
CA TYR A 12 6.62 10.84 2.87
C TYR A 12 6.84 10.87 1.34
N PHE A 13 6.35 11.93 0.67
CA PHE A 13 6.43 12.10 -0.79
C PHE A 13 7.68 12.86 -1.22
N SER A 14 8.17 12.60 -2.44
CA SER A 14 9.49 13.04 -2.89
C SER A 14 9.63 14.55 -3.18
N GLY A 15 8.55 15.25 -3.54
CA GLY A 15 8.63 16.67 -3.92
C GLY A 15 9.19 17.57 -2.83
N THR A 16 8.76 17.39 -1.58
CA THR A 16 9.31 18.15 -0.42
C THR A 16 10.76 17.81 -0.13
N LYS A 17 11.17 16.55 -0.31
CA LYS A 17 12.56 16.11 -0.16
C LYS A 17 13.46 16.71 -1.23
N LEU A 18 12.99 16.72 -2.49
CA LEU A 18 13.72 17.31 -3.60
C LEU A 18 13.90 18.81 -3.39
N LYS A 19 12.84 19.52 -2.99
CA LYS A 19 12.93 20.93 -2.61
C LYS A 19 14.00 21.13 -1.53
N TRP A 20 13.96 20.33 -0.47
CA TRP A 20 14.92 20.43 0.62
C TRP A 20 16.36 20.24 0.14
N LEU A 21 16.62 19.26 -0.73
CA LEU A 21 17.94 19.01 -1.30
C LEU A 21 18.41 20.21 -2.14
N LEU A 22 17.57 20.77 -2.99
CA LEU A 22 17.92 21.92 -3.81
C LEU A 22 18.16 23.20 -3.00
N ASP A 23 17.50 23.34 -1.85
CA ASP A 23 17.65 24.52 -0.98
C ASP A 23 18.85 24.41 -0.01
N ASN A 24 19.30 23.19 0.34
CA ASN A 24 20.29 22.98 1.41
C ASN A 24 21.61 22.39 0.93
N VAL A 25 21.69 21.84 -0.29
CA VAL A 25 22.95 21.32 -0.85
C VAL A 25 23.59 22.40 -1.71
N GLU A 26 24.78 22.82 -1.35
CA GLU A 26 25.52 23.89 -2.05
C GLU A 26 25.69 23.59 -3.55
N GLY A 27 25.33 24.55 -4.38
CA GLY A 27 25.40 24.45 -5.84
C GLY A 27 24.40 23.51 -6.51
N ALA A 28 23.55 22.83 -5.73
CA ALA A 28 22.60 21.87 -6.32
C ALA A 28 21.55 22.56 -7.20
N ARG A 29 21.04 23.70 -6.76
CA ARG A 29 20.01 24.45 -7.51
C ARG A 29 20.52 24.92 -8.86
N GLU A 30 21.64 25.59 -8.88
CA GLU A 30 22.27 26.11 -10.11
C GLU A 30 22.61 24.96 -11.08
N ARG A 31 23.05 23.84 -10.57
CA ARG A 31 23.32 22.64 -11.38
C ARG A 31 22.03 22.04 -11.94
N ALA A 32 20.97 21.99 -11.15
CA ALA A 32 19.66 21.51 -11.59
C ALA A 32 19.09 22.41 -12.70
N GLU A 33 19.17 23.74 -12.54
CA GLU A 33 18.70 24.71 -13.53
C GLU A 33 19.48 24.63 -14.86
N ARG A 34 20.78 24.24 -14.80
CA ARG A 34 21.58 23.96 -16.00
C ARG A 34 21.35 22.58 -16.61
N GLY A 35 20.47 21.76 -16.02
CA GLY A 35 20.21 20.39 -16.51
C GLY A 35 21.30 19.38 -16.21
N GLU A 36 22.20 19.67 -15.25
CA GLU A 36 23.29 18.76 -14.84
C GLU A 36 22.84 17.70 -13.82
N LEU A 37 21.69 17.90 -13.19
CA LEU A 37 21.12 16.98 -12.21
C LEU A 37 19.78 16.43 -12.71
N LEU A 38 19.59 15.15 -12.52
CA LEU A 38 18.35 14.45 -12.84
C LEU A 38 17.69 13.94 -11.57
N PHE A 39 16.37 14.00 -11.55
CA PHE A 39 15.53 13.41 -10.52
C PHE A 39 14.95 12.09 -11.02
N GLY A 40 14.72 11.15 -10.10
CA GLY A 40 13.98 9.93 -10.39
C GLY A 40 13.60 9.20 -9.11
N THR A 41 12.59 8.38 -9.21
CA THR A 41 12.25 7.34 -8.25
C THR A 41 13.09 6.08 -8.52
N VAL A 42 12.95 5.02 -7.72
CA VAL A 42 13.83 3.85 -7.81
C VAL A 42 13.78 3.20 -9.19
N GLU A 43 12.60 3.07 -9.79
CA GLU A 43 12.47 2.46 -11.13
C GLU A 43 13.10 3.34 -12.23
N THR A 44 13.00 4.67 -12.12
CA THR A 44 13.71 5.60 -13.01
C THR A 44 15.21 5.35 -12.97
N TRP A 45 15.78 5.19 -11.77
CA TRP A 45 17.19 4.86 -11.59
C TRP A 45 17.55 3.52 -12.18
N LEU A 46 16.72 2.48 -11.99
CA LEU A 46 16.94 1.16 -12.57
C LEU A 46 16.93 1.21 -14.11
N ILE A 47 15.93 1.87 -14.70
CA ILE A 47 15.84 2.04 -16.16
C ILE A 47 17.07 2.81 -16.68
N TRP A 48 17.43 3.91 -16.01
CA TRP A 48 18.63 4.68 -16.36
C TRP A 48 19.90 3.83 -16.33
N LYS A 49 20.09 3.00 -15.31
CA LYS A 49 21.26 2.12 -15.21
C LYS A 49 21.25 1.01 -16.24
N LEU A 50 20.11 0.35 -16.45
CA LEU A 50 19.98 -0.73 -17.43
C LEU A 50 20.16 -0.24 -18.86
N THR A 51 19.80 1.01 -19.17
CA THR A 51 19.99 1.63 -20.48
C THR A 51 21.32 2.40 -20.59
N GLN A 52 22.20 2.33 -19.59
CA GLN A 52 23.46 3.09 -19.52
C GLN A 52 23.28 4.60 -19.75
N GLY A 53 22.23 5.17 -19.16
CA GLY A 53 21.98 6.60 -19.19
C GLY A 53 21.28 7.11 -20.45
N GLN A 54 20.74 6.24 -21.28
CA GLN A 54 20.06 6.63 -22.52
C GLN A 54 18.59 6.98 -22.32
N VAL A 55 17.94 6.43 -21.28
CA VAL A 55 16.49 6.60 -21.04
C VAL A 55 16.26 7.16 -19.64
N HIS A 56 15.62 8.34 -19.57
CA HIS A 56 15.23 9.00 -18.33
C HIS A 56 13.70 9.13 -18.27
N VAL A 57 13.04 8.12 -17.71
CA VAL A 57 11.58 7.99 -17.67
C VAL A 57 11.11 7.54 -16.29
N THR A 58 9.84 7.75 -16.03
CA THR A 58 9.11 7.17 -14.89
C THR A 58 7.74 6.69 -15.37
N ASP A 59 7.11 5.74 -14.66
CA ASP A 59 5.73 5.40 -14.96
C ASP A 59 4.74 6.32 -14.22
N TYR A 60 3.47 6.36 -14.69
CA TYR A 60 2.44 7.21 -14.09
C TYR A 60 2.17 6.88 -12.63
N SER A 61 2.27 5.61 -12.22
CA SER A 61 2.02 5.23 -10.84
C SER A 61 3.10 5.75 -9.89
N ASN A 62 4.38 5.64 -10.25
CA ASN A 62 5.49 6.23 -9.50
C ASN A 62 5.46 7.76 -9.54
N ALA A 63 5.21 8.35 -10.73
CA ALA A 63 5.05 9.80 -10.86
C ALA A 63 3.99 10.34 -9.91
N SER A 64 2.85 9.65 -9.76
CA SER A 64 1.76 10.04 -8.86
C SER A 64 2.15 10.05 -7.38
N ARG A 65 3.30 9.45 -7.00
CA ARG A 65 3.81 9.44 -5.60
C ARG A 65 4.78 10.58 -5.29
N THR A 66 5.02 11.48 -6.23
CA THR A 66 6.05 12.51 -6.09
C THR A 66 5.56 13.82 -5.48
N LEU A 67 4.26 14.04 -5.36
CA LEU A 67 3.64 15.32 -4.99
C LEU A 67 3.80 16.42 -6.08
N MET A 68 4.35 16.09 -7.25
CA MET A 68 4.62 17.03 -8.34
C MET A 68 3.81 16.72 -9.62
N PHE A 69 3.22 15.54 -9.68
CA PHE A 69 2.53 15.03 -10.86
C PHE A 69 1.03 15.26 -10.77
N ASN A 70 0.43 15.83 -11.80
CA ASN A 70 -1.01 16.03 -11.88
C ASN A 70 -1.68 14.78 -12.42
N ILE A 71 -2.39 14.06 -11.54
CA ILE A 71 -3.04 12.80 -11.87
C ILE A 71 -4.24 12.94 -12.83
N ASN A 72 -4.72 14.16 -13.05
CA ASN A 72 -5.83 14.41 -13.97
C ASN A 72 -5.36 14.70 -15.40
N THR A 73 -4.19 15.36 -15.56
CA THR A 73 -3.61 15.69 -16.87
C THR A 73 -2.51 14.72 -17.31
N LEU A 74 -2.01 13.90 -16.40
CA LEU A 74 -0.90 12.95 -16.59
C LEU A 74 0.42 13.65 -16.98
N GLU A 75 0.66 14.80 -16.37
CA GLU A 75 1.83 15.64 -16.61
C GLU A 75 2.40 16.18 -15.28
N TRP A 76 3.67 16.59 -15.31
CA TRP A 76 4.24 17.37 -14.21
C TRP A 76 3.51 18.71 -14.10
N ASP A 77 2.99 19.02 -12.90
CA ASP A 77 2.17 20.23 -12.68
C ASP A 77 3.04 21.47 -12.53
N GLU A 78 2.97 22.37 -13.49
CA GLU A 78 3.82 23.57 -13.54
C GLU A 78 3.59 24.54 -12.38
N ASP A 79 2.37 24.66 -11.86
CA ASP A 79 2.08 25.49 -10.70
C ASP A 79 2.76 24.92 -9.45
N ILE A 80 2.70 23.60 -9.28
CA ILE A 80 3.35 22.90 -8.16
C ILE A 80 4.87 23.00 -8.28
N LEU A 81 5.43 22.79 -9.47
CA LEU A 81 6.87 22.92 -9.69
C LEU A 81 7.35 24.34 -9.37
N LYS A 82 6.58 25.36 -9.77
CA LYS A 82 6.85 26.76 -9.46
C LYS A 82 6.80 27.02 -7.95
N GLU A 83 5.79 26.51 -7.25
CA GLU A 83 5.63 26.69 -5.79
C GLU A 83 6.75 26.01 -5.02
N LEU A 84 7.16 24.81 -5.45
CA LEU A 84 8.27 24.08 -4.85
C LEU A 84 9.63 24.58 -5.34
N ASN A 85 9.67 25.48 -6.33
CA ASN A 85 10.87 25.96 -7.01
C ASN A 85 11.76 24.80 -7.52
N ILE A 86 11.15 23.88 -8.29
CA ILE A 86 11.81 22.69 -8.86
C ILE A 86 11.94 22.86 -10.37
N PRO A 87 13.16 22.81 -10.94
CA PRO A 87 13.36 22.90 -12.39
C PRO A 87 12.77 21.70 -13.12
N LYS A 88 11.88 21.94 -14.09
CA LYS A 88 11.23 20.87 -14.88
C LYS A 88 12.24 20.03 -15.67
N CYS A 89 13.36 20.62 -16.10
CA CYS A 89 14.40 19.94 -16.89
C CYS A 89 15.07 18.76 -16.18
N MET A 90 14.96 18.66 -14.85
CA MET A 90 15.50 17.53 -14.09
C MET A 90 14.54 16.37 -13.95
N LEU A 91 13.28 16.49 -14.35
CA LEU A 91 12.25 15.47 -14.15
C LEU A 91 12.22 14.48 -15.31
N PRO A 92 11.97 13.17 -15.02
CA PRO A 92 11.85 12.15 -16.04
C PRO A 92 10.58 12.31 -16.89
N GLU A 93 10.58 11.79 -18.11
CA GLU A 93 9.38 11.73 -18.94
C GLU A 93 8.39 10.72 -18.35
N PRO A 94 7.15 11.10 -18.02
CA PRO A 94 6.14 10.19 -17.51
C PRO A 94 5.53 9.36 -18.63
N LYS A 95 5.42 8.04 -18.41
CA LYS A 95 4.88 7.08 -19.38
C LYS A 95 3.85 6.14 -18.75
N PRO A 96 3.02 5.44 -19.55
CA PRO A 96 2.16 4.37 -19.04
C PRO A 96 2.94 3.28 -18.32
N SER A 97 2.32 2.58 -17.38
CA SER A 97 2.97 1.49 -16.62
C SER A 97 3.30 0.27 -17.48
N SER A 98 2.56 0.08 -18.57
CA SER A 98 2.79 -0.96 -19.58
C SER A 98 3.10 -0.31 -20.93
N CYS A 99 4.37 -0.18 -21.24
CA CYS A 99 4.88 0.27 -22.55
C CYS A 99 6.37 -0.04 -22.64
N VAL A 100 6.92 -0.11 -23.85
CA VAL A 100 8.37 -0.25 -24.03
C VAL A 100 9.05 1.09 -23.74
N TYR A 101 9.80 1.15 -22.65
CA TYR A 101 10.56 2.35 -22.23
C TYR A 101 11.88 2.48 -22.98
N GLY A 102 12.50 1.34 -23.33
CA GLY A 102 13.78 1.22 -23.98
C GLY A 102 14.29 -0.22 -23.89
N GLU A 103 15.54 -0.43 -24.27
CA GLU A 103 16.19 -1.73 -24.20
C GLU A 103 17.33 -1.73 -23.19
N ALA A 104 17.41 -2.77 -22.37
CA ALA A 104 18.55 -2.99 -21.50
C ALA A 104 19.81 -3.22 -22.32
N ASN A 105 20.92 -2.62 -21.88
CA ASN A 105 22.19 -2.79 -22.59
C ASN A 105 22.60 -4.27 -22.59
N PRO A 106 23.05 -4.83 -23.76
CA PRO A 106 23.44 -6.23 -23.89
C PRO A 106 24.48 -6.73 -22.89
N VAL A 107 25.26 -5.84 -22.30
CA VAL A 107 26.28 -6.18 -21.28
C VAL A 107 25.67 -6.85 -20.05
N PHE A 108 24.41 -6.58 -19.72
CA PHE A 108 23.78 -7.13 -18.53
C PHE A 108 23.20 -8.54 -18.75
N PHE A 109 22.72 -8.83 -19.96
CA PHE A 109 21.93 -10.05 -20.23
C PHE A 109 22.40 -10.82 -21.47
N GLY A 110 23.51 -10.42 -22.10
CA GLY A 110 24.05 -11.06 -23.29
C GLY A 110 23.32 -10.70 -24.60
N GLY A 111 22.27 -9.87 -24.51
CA GLY A 111 21.48 -9.36 -25.64
C GLY A 111 20.56 -8.24 -25.20
N PRO A 112 19.98 -7.47 -26.16
CA PRO A 112 19.00 -6.43 -25.80
C PRO A 112 17.73 -7.08 -25.30
N ILE A 113 17.22 -6.58 -24.14
CA ILE A 113 15.94 -6.99 -23.57
C ILE A 113 15.07 -5.76 -23.41
N PRO A 114 13.82 -5.73 -23.93
CA PRO A 114 12.91 -4.63 -23.74
C PRO A 114 12.58 -4.43 -22.24
N ILE A 115 12.69 -3.19 -21.77
CA ILE A 115 12.19 -2.78 -20.46
C ILE A 115 10.77 -2.26 -20.71
N ALA A 116 9.74 -3.02 -20.29
CA ALA A 116 8.40 -2.81 -20.80
C ALA A 116 7.31 -2.75 -19.73
N GLY A 117 7.65 -2.90 -18.45
CA GLY A 117 6.73 -2.77 -17.33
C GLY A 117 7.39 -2.08 -16.15
N ALA A 118 6.76 -1.04 -15.63
CA ALA A 118 7.16 -0.36 -14.41
C ALA A 118 5.93 0.12 -13.64
N ALA A 119 5.95 -0.05 -12.33
CA ALA A 119 4.91 0.46 -11.44
C ALA A 119 5.48 0.63 -10.03
N GLY A 120 4.85 1.48 -9.22
CA GLY A 120 5.09 1.48 -7.78
C GLY A 120 4.77 0.09 -7.19
N ASP A 121 5.47 -0.31 -6.14
CA ASP A 121 5.33 -1.67 -5.57
C ASP A 121 3.89 -2.02 -5.20
N GLN A 122 3.16 -1.07 -4.60
CA GLN A 122 1.77 -1.28 -4.20
C GLN A 122 0.82 -1.36 -5.40
N GLN A 123 1.07 -0.57 -6.44
CA GLN A 123 0.34 -0.60 -7.69
C GLN A 123 0.64 -1.88 -8.49
N ALA A 124 1.91 -2.29 -8.52
CA ALA A 124 2.30 -3.57 -9.10
C ALA A 124 1.60 -4.73 -8.38
N ALA A 125 1.55 -4.73 -7.03
CA ALA A 125 0.82 -5.73 -6.26
C ALA A 125 -0.70 -5.73 -6.58
N LEU A 126 -1.32 -4.56 -6.74
CA LEU A 126 -2.72 -4.45 -7.14
C LEU A 126 -2.97 -5.08 -8.52
N PHE A 127 -2.07 -4.81 -9.47
CA PHE A 127 -2.12 -5.40 -10.82
C PHE A 127 -1.85 -6.91 -10.80
N GLY A 128 -0.84 -7.34 -10.02
CA GLY A 128 -0.48 -8.76 -9.85
C GLY A 128 -1.55 -9.59 -9.14
N GLN A 129 -2.33 -8.95 -8.25
CA GLN A 129 -3.56 -9.52 -7.67
C GLN A 129 -4.75 -9.50 -8.66
N THR A 130 -4.53 -9.04 -9.89
CA THR A 130 -5.59 -8.94 -10.91
C THR A 130 -6.84 -8.18 -10.44
N CYS A 131 -6.64 -7.10 -9.67
CA CYS A 131 -7.74 -6.22 -9.23
C CYS A 131 -8.14 -5.26 -10.37
N PHE A 132 -8.61 -5.82 -11.48
CA PHE A 132 -8.85 -5.07 -12.73
C PHE A 132 -10.17 -4.32 -12.77
N THR A 133 -11.10 -4.67 -11.89
CA THR A 133 -12.44 -4.09 -11.82
C THR A 133 -12.58 -3.15 -10.62
N ALA A 134 -13.33 -2.06 -10.79
CA ALA A 134 -13.63 -1.16 -9.69
C ALA A 134 -14.31 -1.90 -8.51
N GLY A 135 -13.84 -1.65 -7.30
CA GLY A 135 -14.29 -2.35 -6.08
C GLY A 135 -13.45 -3.58 -5.70
N GLU A 136 -12.57 -4.06 -6.57
CA GLU A 136 -11.57 -5.04 -6.18
C GLU A 136 -10.45 -4.37 -5.40
N ALA A 137 -10.05 -5.00 -4.30
CA ALA A 137 -9.03 -4.48 -3.41
C ALA A 137 -8.01 -5.55 -3.04
N LYS A 138 -6.78 -5.08 -2.80
CA LYS A 138 -5.72 -5.92 -2.24
C LYS A 138 -5.26 -5.38 -0.90
N ASN A 139 -4.76 -6.25 -0.03
CA ASN A 139 -4.03 -5.89 1.16
C ASN A 139 -2.73 -6.69 1.26
N THR A 140 -1.60 -6.01 1.28
CA THR A 140 -0.29 -6.61 1.52
C THR A 140 0.03 -6.56 3.01
N TYR A 141 0.14 -7.73 3.66
CA TYR A 141 0.49 -7.88 5.07
C TYR A 141 2.01 -8.01 5.24
N GLY A 142 2.68 -6.87 5.40
CA GLY A 142 4.11 -6.77 5.70
C GLY A 142 4.35 -6.28 7.13
N THR A 143 5.41 -5.51 7.35
CA THR A 143 5.68 -4.76 8.61
C THR A 143 4.50 -3.88 8.98
N GLY A 144 3.94 -3.16 8.01
CA GLY A 144 2.62 -2.54 8.00
C GLY A 144 1.66 -3.27 7.07
N CYS A 145 0.47 -2.71 6.87
CA CYS A 145 -0.43 -3.13 5.79
C CYS A 145 -0.65 -1.98 4.81
N PHE A 146 -0.69 -2.35 3.53
CA PHE A 146 -0.96 -1.40 2.45
C PHE A 146 -2.15 -1.90 1.64
N LEU A 147 -3.25 -1.17 1.77
CA LEU A 147 -4.50 -1.47 1.08
C LEU A 147 -4.64 -0.57 -0.12
N LEU A 148 -4.95 -1.16 -1.26
CA LEU A 148 -5.36 -0.42 -2.47
C LEU A 148 -6.67 -1.00 -2.98
N MET A 149 -7.60 -0.10 -3.33
CA MET A 149 -8.86 -0.44 -4.02
C MET A 149 -8.88 0.25 -5.38
N ASN A 150 -9.07 -0.53 -6.43
CA ASN A 150 -9.32 0.01 -7.77
C ASN A 150 -10.65 0.79 -7.78
N THR A 151 -10.61 2.06 -8.17
CA THR A 151 -11.78 2.94 -8.25
C THR A 151 -12.26 3.18 -9.69
N GLY A 152 -11.61 2.54 -10.68
CA GLY A 152 -11.91 2.69 -12.11
C GLY A 152 -11.16 3.83 -12.77
N GLU A 153 -11.70 4.33 -13.89
CA GLU A 153 -11.05 5.31 -14.77
C GLU A 153 -11.21 6.78 -14.29
N LYS A 154 -11.79 7.01 -13.11
CA LYS A 154 -11.96 8.36 -12.54
C LYS A 154 -11.35 8.43 -11.14
N PRO A 155 -10.59 9.48 -10.83
CA PRO A 155 -10.03 9.64 -9.50
C PRO A 155 -11.13 9.90 -8.46
N VAL A 156 -11.07 9.22 -7.33
CA VAL A 156 -11.90 9.47 -6.16
C VAL A 156 -11.04 10.18 -5.11
N PHE A 157 -11.36 11.43 -4.80
CA PHE A 157 -10.62 12.20 -3.79
C PHE A 157 -11.18 11.92 -2.39
N SER A 158 -10.35 11.33 -1.55
CA SER A 158 -10.74 10.92 -0.20
C SER A 158 -11.04 12.12 0.70
N LYS A 159 -12.09 11.97 1.53
CA LYS A 159 -12.42 12.88 2.64
C LYS A 159 -12.17 12.24 4.00
N ASN A 160 -11.82 10.95 4.00
CA ASN A 160 -11.67 10.13 5.19
C ASN A 160 -10.20 9.70 5.43
N GLY A 161 -9.23 10.55 5.05
CA GLY A 161 -7.81 10.33 5.36
C GLY A 161 -7.08 9.32 4.46
N LEU A 162 -7.66 8.95 3.31
CA LEU A 162 -6.98 8.08 2.34
C LEU A 162 -6.22 8.91 1.30
N VAL A 163 -5.36 8.25 0.56
CA VAL A 163 -4.60 8.81 -0.56
C VAL A 163 -5.25 8.36 -1.87
N THR A 164 -5.38 9.30 -2.82
CA THR A 164 -5.76 8.98 -4.20
C THR A 164 -4.50 8.84 -5.04
N THR A 165 -4.39 7.77 -5.80
CA THR A 165 -3.19 7.48 -6.60
C THR A 165 -3.60 6.92 -7.97
N ILE A 166 -2.67 6.96 -8.94
CA ILE A 166 -2.83 6.19 -10.17
C ILE A 166 -2.52 4.73 -9.85
N ALA A 167 -3.40 3.83 -10.26
CA ALA A 167 -3.21 2.39 -10.15
C ALA A 167 -2.26 1.88 -11.25
N TRP A 168 -2.56 2.21 -12.50
CA TRP A 168 -1.71 1.93 -13.69
C TRP A 168 -2.17 2.70 -14.90
N GLY A 169 -1.25 2.84 -15.87
CA GLY A 169 -1.56 3.27 -17.24
C GLY A 169 -1.35 2.09 -18.20
N LEU A 170 -2.36 1.75 -19.00
CA LEU A 170 -2.38 0.63 -19.95
C LEU A 170 -3.32 0.96 -21.12
N ASP A 171 -2.89 0.71 -22.37
CA ASP A 171 -3.70 0.85 -23.57
C ASP A 171 -4.38 2.24 -23.72
N GLY A 172 -3.65 3.30 -23.40
CA GLY A 172 -4.16 4.67 -23.46
C GLY A 172 -5.18 5.04 -22.39
N LYS A 173 -5.41 4.17 -21.41
CA LYS A 173 -6.31 4.38 -20.28
C LYS A 173 -5.53 4.39 -18.98
N VAL A 174 -6.10 5.09 -17.99
CA VAL A 174 -5.57 5.14 -16.62
C VAL A 174 -6.63 4.65 -15.64
N ASN A 175 -6.25 3.75 -14.76
CA ASN A 175 -7.03 3.37 -13.61
C ASN A 175 -6.49 4.06 -12.37
N TYR A 176 -7.38 4.40 -11.45
CA TYR A 176 -7.08 5.03 -10.17
C TYR A 176 -7.35 4.10 -9.02
N ALA A 177 -6.73 4.39 -7.88
CA ALA A 177 -6.96 3.66 -6.64
C ALA A 177 -7.06 4.61 -5.45
N LEU A 178 -7.84 4.18 -4.45
CA LEU A 178 -7.72 4.68 -3.08
C LEU A 178 -6.72 3.82 -2.32
N GLU A 179 -5.85 4.46 -1.55
CA GLU A 179 -4.83 3.80 -0.74
C GLU A 179 -4.95 4.20 0.72
N GLY A 180 -4.85 3.20 1.59
CA GLY A 180 -4.71 3.39 3.03
C GLY A 180 -3.52 2.61 3.56
N SER A 181 -2.69 3.29 4.35
CA SER A 181 -1.48 2.73 4.94
C SER A 181 -1.67 2.53 6.44
N ILE A 182 -1.40 1.33 6.92
CA ILE A 182 -1.36 0.92 8.32
C ILE A 182 0.10 0.73 8.69
N PHE A 183 0.62 1.51 9.62
CA PHE A 183 2.06 1.54 9.90
C PHE A 183 2.56 0.31 10.67
N VAL A 184 1.71 -0.25 11.53
CA VAL A 184 2.09 -1.36 12.42
C VAL A 184 1.13 -2.53 12.24
N ALA A 185 1.59 -3.56 11.53
CA ALA A 185 0.89 -4.83 11.34
C ALA A 185 1.80 -6.00 11.76
N GLY A 186 2.58 -6.58 10.86
CA GLY A 186 3.55 -7.63 11.18
C GLY A 186 4.58 -7.19 12.23
N ALA A 187 4.86 -5.89 12.32
CA ALA A 187 5.71 -5.35 13.39
C ALA A 187 5.16 -5.63 14.79
N SER A 188 3.83 -5.71 14.97
CA SER A 188 3.24 -6.08 16.26
C SER A 188 3.46 -7.56 16.62
N ILE A 189 3.55 -8.42 15.61
CA ILE A 189 3.89 -9.84 15.82
C ILE A 189 5.39 -10.00 16.13
N GLN A 190 6.24 -9.21 15.46
CA GLN A 190 7.66 -9.14 15.80
C GLN A 190 7.86 -8.65 17.25
N TRP A 191 7.12 -7.63 17.68
CA TRP A 191 7.13 -7.15 19.05
C TRP A 191 6.72 -8.23 20.06
N LEU A 192 5.71 -9.06 19.77
CA LEU A 192 5.34 -10.19 20.62
C LEU A 192 6.47 -11.22 20.71
N ARG A 193 7.28 -11.39 19.66
CA ARG A 193 8.41 -12.32 19.61
C ARG A 193 9.64 -11.74 20.30
N ASP A 194 10.07 -10.55 19.88
CA ASP A 194 11.41 -10.03 20.19
C ASP A 194 11.44 -9.35 21.56
N GLU A 195 10.43 -8.57 21.90
CA GLU A 195 10.36 -7.77 23.12
C GLU A 195 9.56 -8.47 24.23
N MET A 196 8.34 -8.91 23.90
CA MET A 196 7.46 -9.55 24.89
C MET A 196 7.82 -11.02 25.14
N ARG A 197 8.49 -11.67 24.20
CA ARG A 197 8.88 -13.09 24.27
C ARG A 197 7.70 -14.02 24.57
N PHE A 198 6.54 -13.71 24.01
CA PHE A 198 5.33 -14.53 24.14
C PHE A 198 5.27 -15.65 23.12
N ILE A 199 6.01 -15.52 22.02
CA ILE A 199 6.17 -16.49 20.94
C ILE A 199 7.65 -16.57 20.54
N ASP A 200 8.08 -17.71 20.00
CA ASP A 200 9.46 -17.92 19.56
C ASP A 200 9.62 -17.59 18.06
N SER A 201 8.56 -17.75 17.29
CA SER A 201 8.51 -17.41 15.86
C SER A 201 7.17 -16.79 15.48
N SER A 202 7.13 -16.04 14.36
CA SER A 202 5.89 -15.42 13.90
C SER A 202 4.75 -16.42 13.60
N PRO A 203 5.01 -17.62 13.03
CA PRO A 203 3.99 -18.66 12.86
C PRO A 203 3.35 -19.14 14.16
N ASP A 204 4.06 -19.11 15.28
CA ASP A 204 3.53 -19.53 16.58
C ASP A 204 2.34 -18.68 17.02
N SER A 205 2.22 -17.47 16.49
CA SER A 205 1.11 -16.58 16.81
C SER A 205 -0.25 -17.20 16.50
N GLU A 206 -0.38 -17.97 15.42
CA GLU A 206 -1.62 -18.68 15.09
C GLU A 206 -1.90 -19.79 16.12
N TYR A 207 -0.93 -20.66 16.37
CA TYR A 207 -1.09 -21.77 17.32
C TYR A 207 -1.41 -21.27 18.72
N MET A 208 -0.70 -20.24 19.19
CA MET A 208 -0.89 -19.68 20.53
C MET A 208 -2.25 -18.97 20.66
N ALA A 209 -2.68 -18.23 19.64
CA ALA A 209 -3.98 -17.56 19.66
C ALA A 209 -5.15 -18.56 19.65
N ARG A 210 -4.99 -19.75 19.05
CA ARG A 210 -5.98 -20.82 19.05
C ARG A 210 -6.18 -21.50 20.40
N LYS A 211 -5.28 -21.26 21.39
CA LYS A 211 -5.42 -21.81 22.76
C LYS A 211 -6.56 -21.13 23.55
N VAL A 212 -7.09 -20.03 23.08
CA VAL A 212 -8.23 -19.32 23.66
C VAL A 212 -9.32 -19.11 22.62
N LYS A 213 -10.57 -19.14 23.06
CA LYS A 213 -11.73 -19.00 22.18
C LYS A 213 -11.87 -17.57 21.62
N ASP A 214 -11.62 -16.58 22.48
CA ASP A 214 -11.75 -15.16 22.19
C ASP A 214 -10.68 -14.35 22.93
N THR A 215 -10.74 -13.02 22.89
CA THR A 215 -9.78 -12.15 23.59
C THR A 215 -10.15 -11.86 25.04
N ASN A 216 -11.24 -12.43 25.54
CA ASN A 216 -11.81 -12.14 26.86
C ASN A 216 -12.00 -10.62 27.11
N GLY A 217 -12.40 -9.88 26.06
CA GLY A 217 -12.61 -8.43 26.12
C GLY A 217 -11.32 -7.60 26.07
N CYS A 218 -10.14 -8.21 25.89
CA CYS A 218 -8.89 -7.51 25.74
C CYS A 218 -8.73 -7.02 24.28
N TYR A 219 -8.26 -5.77 24.11
CA TYR A 219 -7.91 -5.16 22.83
C TYR A 219 -6.50 -4.63 22.90
N VAL A 220 -5.72 -4.85 21.81
CA VAL A 220 -4.38 -4.31 21.62
C VAL A 220 -4.44 -3.31 20.46
N VAL A 221 -4.08 -2.07 20.71
CA VAL A 221 -3.93 -1.04 19.68
C VAL A 221 -2.44 -0.84 19.44
N PRO A 222 -1.86 -1.37 18.34
CA PRO A 222 -0.42 -1.40 18.15
C PRO A 222 0.12 -0.10 17.52
N ALA A 223 -0.20 1.05 18.10
CA ALA A 223 0.21 2.37 17.62
C ALA A 223 1.66 2.73 18.00
N PHE A 224 2.63 1.85 17.72
CA PHE A 224 4.03 2.02 18.17
C PHE A 224 4.70 3.26 17.60
N THR A 225 4.35 3.62 16.37
CA THR A 225 4.85 4.81 15.65
C THR A 225 3.74 5.80 15.30
N GLY A 226 2.67 5.82 16.11
CA GLY A 226 1.43 6.52 15.80
C GLY A 226 0.47 5.67 14.99
N LEU A 227 -0.66 6.27 14.60
CA LEU A 227 -1.69 5.66 13.76
C LEU A 227 -1.66 6.30 12.37
N GLY A 228 -1.68 5.46 11.33
CA GLY A 228 -1.86 5.87 9.94
C GLY A 228 -3.33 6.10 9.58
N ALA A 229 -3.69 5.81 8.33
CA ALA A 229 -5.07 5.94 7.84
C ALA A 229 -6.05 5.05 8.64
N PRO A 230 -7.27 5.52 8.93
CA PRO A 230 -7.81 6.84 8.60
C PRO A 230 -7.56 7.90 9.70
N TYR A 231 -6.88 7.56 10.78
CA TYR A 231 -6.78 8.37 12.00
C TYR A 231 -5.74 9.48 11.93
N TRP A 232 -4.57 9.23 11.35
CA TRP A 232 -3.45 10.17 11.20
C TRP A 232 -3.03 10.84 12.52
N ASP A 233 -2.90 10.05 13.59
CA ASP A 233 -2.42 10.52 14.88
C ASP A 233 -0.97 10.06 15.13
N GLN A 234 -0.02 10.95 14.91
CA GLN A 234 1.41 10.72 15.17
C GLN A 234 1.75 10.62 16.66
N TYR A 235 0.88 11.11 17.54
CA TYR A 235 1.05 11.11 19.00
C TYR A 235 0.42 9.89 19.68
N ALA A 236 -0.37 9.10 18.96
CA ALA A 236 -0.89 7.83 19.48
C ALA A 236 0.26 6.89 19.83
N ARG A 237 0.06 6.07 20.87
CA ARG A 237 1.02 5.02 21.26
C ARG A 237 0.31 3.70 21.52
N GLY A 238 1.09 2.61 21.47
CA GLY A 238 0.60 1.27 21.74
C GLY A 238 -0.14 1.18 23.06
N THR A 239 -1.35 0.60 23.03
CA THR A 239 -2.25 0.58 24.17
C THR A 239 -2.92 -0.79 24.29
N ILE A 240 -3.01 -1.32 25.51
CA ILE A 240 -3.74 -2.54 25.81
C ILE A 240 -4.85 -2.20 26.79
N VAL A 241 -6.10 -2.49 26.42
CA VAL A 241 -7.28 -2.22 27.27
C VAL A 241 -8.11 -3.47 27.51
N GLY A 242 -8.97 -3.46 28.52
CA GLY A 242 -9.85 -4.59 28.84
C GLY A 242 -9.16 -5.73 29.58
N ILE A 243 -8.01 -5.51 30.20
CA ILE A 243 -7.31 -6.51 30.99
C ILE A 243 -8.08 -6.77 32.29
N THR A 244 -8.44 -8.03 32.49
CA THR A 244 -8.99 -8.57 33.75
C THR A 244 -8.08 -9.68 34.26
N ARG A 245 -8.36 -10.21 35.47
CA ARG A 245 -7.61 -11.33 36.04
C ARG A 245 -7.63 -12.60 35.15
N GLY A 246 -8.64 -12.73 34.28
CA GLY A 246 -8.76 -13.87 33.36
C GLY A 246 -7.95 -13.72 32.08
N VAL A 247 -7.38 -12.55 31.78
CA VAL A 247 -6.56 -12.32 30.60
C VAL A 247 -5.14 -12.87 30.82
N ASN A 248 -4.67 -13.66 29.88
CA ASN A 248 -3.30 -14.21 29.88
C ASN A 248 -2.62 -13.94 28.53
N LYS A 249 -1.37 -14.39 28.35
CA LYS A 249 -0.58 -14.13 27.14
C LYS A 249 -1.28 -14.58 25.85
N TYR A 250 -2.06 -15.65 25.86
CA TYR A 250 -2.75 -16.17 24.68
C TYR A 250 -3.87 -15.22 24.22
N HIS A 251 -4.56 -14.57 25.16
CA HIS A 251 -5.56 -13.53 24.87
C HIS A 251 -4.88 -12.30 24.25
N ILE A 252 -3.71 -11.89 24.74
CA ILE A 252 -2.94 -10.75 24.21
C ILE A 252 -2.45 -11.07 22.79
N ILE A 253 -1.90 -12.27 22.55
CA ILE A 253 -1.49 -12.70 21.20
C ILE A 253 -2.68 -12.70 20.24
N ARG A 254 -3.83 -13.22 20.67
CA ARG A 254 -5.06 -13.21 19.87
C ARG A 254 -5.55 -11.80 19.60
N ALA A 255 -5.58 -10.93 20.59
CA ALA A 255 -5.98 -9.54 20.45
C ALA A 255 -5.06 -8.76 19.51
N THR A 256 -3.75 -9.09 19.51
CA THR A 256 -2.79 -8.51 18.57
C THR A 256 -3.09 -8.96 17.13
N LEU A 257 -3.41 -10.23 16.89
CA LEU A 257 -3.83 -10.69 15.56
C LEU A 257 -5.15 -10.03 15.13
N GLU A 258 -6.17 -9.99 16.02
CA GLU A 258 -7.44 -9.33 15.73
C GLU A 258 -7.25 -7.83 15.41
N SER A 259 -6.26 -7.16 16.02
CA SER A 259 -5.98 -5.74 15.76
C SER A 259 -5.59 -5.46 14.31
N LEU A 260 -4.92 -6.40 13.64
CA LEU A 260 -4.60 -6.27 12.22
C LEU A 260 -5.88 -6.26 11.38
N ALA A 261 -6.80 -7.18 11.67
CA ALA A 261 -8.07 -7.26 10.96
C ALA A 261 -8.94 -6.01 11.19
N TYR A 262 -8.95 -5.47 12.40
CA TYR A 262 -9.68 -4.23 12.71
C TYR A 262 -9.12 -3.02 11.99
N GLN A 263 -7.80 -2.82 12.00
CA GLN A 263 -7.17 -1.70 11.30
C GLN A 263 -7.45 -1.75 9.79
N VAL A 264 -7.34 -2.94 9.18
CA VAL A 264 -7.70 -3.14 7.77
C VAL A 264 -9.18 -2.80 7.53
N ASN A 265 -10.08 -3.21 8.41
CA ASN A 265 -11.50 -2.89 8.29
C ASN A 265 -11.78 -1.38 8.42
N ASP A 266 -11.05 -0.65 9.26
CA ASP A 266 -11.19 0.81 9.38
C ASP A 266 -10.83 1.50 8.05
N VAL A 267 -9.78 1.04 7.37
CA VAL A 267 -9.40 1.54 6.04
C VAL A 267 -10.44 1.17 4.98
N LEU A 268 -10.93 -0.07 4.97
CA LEU A 268 -11.98 -0.51 4.03
C LEU A 268 -13.29 0.28 4.22
N ALA A 269 -13.65 0.57 5.47
CA ALA A 269 -14.82 1.42 5.76
C ALA A 269 -14.64 2.85 5.23
N ALA A 270 -13.44 3.42 5.34
CA ALA A 270 -13.12 4.72 4.77
C ALA A 270 -13.15 4.68 3.23
N MET A 271 -12.64 3.62 2.60
CA MET A 271 -12.69 3.42 1.15
C MET A 271 -14.14 3.39 0.64
N LYS A 272 -15.01 2.64 1.32
CA LYS A 272 -16.44 2.60 1.00
C LYS A 272 -17.13 3.95 1.19
N ALA A 273 -16.81 4.66 2.27
CA ALA A 273 -17.39 5.98 2.55
C ALA A 273 -16.99 7.03 1.48
N ASP A 274 -15.77 6.96 0.96
CA ASP A 274 -15.26 7.89 -0.06
C ASP A 274 -15.73 7.54 -1.47
N SER A 275 -15.72 6.26 -1.84
CA SER A 275 -16.00 5.81 -3.20
C SER A 275 -17.48 5.47 -3.45
N GLY A 276 -18.22 5.12 -2.40
CA GLY A 276 -19.55 4.53 -2.53
C GLY A 276 -19.54 3.10 -3.10
N ILE A 277 -18.36 2.50 -3.30
CA ILE A 277 -18.20 1.18 -3.90
C ILE A 277 -18.13 0.12 -2.79
N ASP A 278 -18.92 -0.94 -2.94
CA ASP A 278 -18.83 -2.10 -2.05
C ASP A 278 -17.62 -2.97 -2.39
N LEU A 279 -16.98 -3.50 -1.36
CA LEU A 279 -15.89 -4.45 -1.52
C LEU A 279 -16.43 -5.79 -2.02
N ALA A 280 -16.03 -6.21 -3.21
CA ALA A 280 -16.43 -7.49 -3.78
C ALA A 280 -15.69 -8.67 -3.09
N ALA A 281 -14.37 -8.53 -2.93
CA ALA A 281 -13.49 -9.44 -2.21
C ALA A 281 -12.20 -8.73 -1.84
N LEU A 282 -11.55 -9.15 -0.76
CA LEU A 282 -10.21 -8.70 -0.40
C LEU A 282 -9.19 -9.75 -0.83
N LYS A 283 -8.33 -9.40 -1.79
CA LYS A 283 -7.20 -10.23 -2.19
C LYS A 283 -6.01 -9.91 -1.29
N VAL A 284 -5.32 -10.94 -0.78
CA VAL A 284 -4.30 -10.77 0.27
C VAL A 284 -2.98 -11.40 -0.12
N ASP A 285 -1.88 -10.75 0.27
CA ASP A 285 -0.52 -11.24 0.09
C ASP A 285 0.39 -10.77 1.24
N GLY A 286 1.68 -11.02 1.11
CA GLY A 286 2.66 -10.74 2.14
C GLY A 286 2.74 -11.82 3.22
N GLY A 287 3.79 -11.78 4.06
CA GLY A 287 4.15 -12.87 4.96
C GLY A 287 3.06 -13.28 5.96
N ALA A 288 2.31 -12.32 6.51
CA ALA A 288 1.27 -12.64 7.50
C ALA A 288 -0.03 -13.19 6.88
N SER A 289 -0.20 -13.14 5.55
CA SER A 289 -1.32 -13.79 4.86
C SER A 289 -1.29 -15.32 4.96
N ALA A 290 -0.14 -15.91 5.30
CA ALA A 290 0.00 -17.33 5.57
C ALA A 290 -0.76 -17.79 6.84
N ASN A 291 -1.03 -16.88 7.78
CA ASN A 291 -1.77 -17.17 9.02
C ASN A 291 -3.27 -17.33 8.72
N ASN A 292 -3.76 -18.58 8.76
CA ASN A 292 -5.16 -18.86 8.43
C ASN A 292 -6.16 -18.29 9.45
N LEU A 293 -5.75 -18.19 10.72
CA LEU A 293 -6.61 -17.58 11.75
C LEU A 293 -6.78 -16.09 11.50
N LEU A 294 -5.70 -15.38 11.17
CA LEU A 294 -5.76 -13.97 10.81
C LEU A 294 -6.64 -13.75 9.56
N MET A 295 -6.51 -14.60 8.54
CA MET A 295 -7.32 -14.47 7.32
C MET A 295 -8.80 -14.71 7.58
N GLN A 296 -9.15 -15.66 8.47
CA GLN A 296 -10.52 -15.88 8.91
C GLN A 296 -11.04 -14.68 9.71
N MET A 297 -10.26 -14.16 10.67
CA MET A 297 -10.61 -12.93 11.40
C MET A 297 -10.84 -11.75 10.45
N GLN A 298 -10.02 -11.63 9.40
CA GLN A 298 -10.20 -10.57 8.42
C GLN A 298 -11.51 -10.72 7.65
N ALA A 299 -11.85 -11.92 7.19
CA ALA A 299 -13.12 -12.18 6.52
C ALA A 299 -14.31 -11.85 7.43
N ASP A 300 -14.23 -12.28 8.70
CA ASP A 300 -15.28 -12.05 9.71
C ASP A 300 -15.51 -10.55 9.98
N ILE A 301 -14.44 -9.80 10.15
CA ILE A 301 -14.50 -8.38 10.52
C ILE A 301 -14.85 -7.49 9.31
N SER A 302 -14.29 -7.76 8.13
CA SER A 302 -14.61 -7.00 6.91
C SER A 302 -15.93 -7.36 6.27
N ASN A 303 -16.56 -8.48 6.70
CA ASN A 303 -17.77 -9.03 6.12
C ASN A 303 -17.68 -9.25 4.60
N ALA A 304 -16.53 -9.69 4.15
CA ALA A 304 -16.25 -9.93 2.74
C ALA A 304 -15.34 -11.16 2.57
N PRO A 305 -15.43 -11.88 1.45
CA PRO A 305 -14.49 -12.95 1.17
C PRO A 305 -13.05 -12.44 1.14
N VAL A 306 -12.14 -13.21 1.74
CA VAL A 306 -10.68 -12.97 1.69
C VAL A 306 -10.05 -14.06 0.83
N ASN A 307 -9.43 -13.66 -0.29
CA ASN A 307 -8.83 -14.56 -1.26
C ASN A 307 -7.30 -14.49 -1.17
N ARG A 308 -6.68 -15.61 -0.80
CA ARG A 308 -5.23 -15.76 -0.85
C ARG A 308 -4.82 -16.46 -2.13
N PRO A 309 -3.93 -15.88 -2.96
CA PRO A 309 -3.45 -16.54 -4.18
C PRO A 309 -2.40 -17.60 -3.88
N MET A 310 -2.20 -18.52 -4.82
CA MET A 310 -1.11 -19.51 -4.74
C MET A 310 0.28 -18.85 -4.80
N CYS A 311 0.43 -17.82 -5.63
CA CYS A 311 1.66 -17.02 -5.68
C CYS A 311 1.47 -15.75 -4.84
N VAL A 312 2.21 -15.63 -3.76
CA VAL A 312 2.14 -14.46 -2.85
C VAL A 312 3.12 -13.34 -3.22
N GLU A 313 3.98 -13.56 -4.23
CA GLU A 313 4.90 -12.56 -4.79
C GLU A 313 4.21 -11.69 -5.85
N THR A 314 3.06 -11.15 -5.49
CA THR A 314 2.16 -10.44 -6.41
C THR A 314 2.74 -9.15 -6.94
N THR A 315 3.64 -8.50 -6.22
CA THR A 315 4.37 -7.30 -6.67
C THR A 315 5.24 -7.61 -7.89
N ALA A 316 6.05 -8.67 -7.82
CA ALA A 316 6.88 -9.09 -8.94
C ALA A 316 6.02 -9.57 -10.13
N MET A 317 4.94 -10.29 -9.84
CA MET A 317 4.00 -10.74 -10.86
C MET A 317 3.32 -9.57 -11.57
N GLY A 318 2.96 -8.51 -10.85
CA GLY A 318 2.35 -7.32 -11.46
C GLY A 318 3.27 -6.62 -12.45
N ALA A 319 4.54 -6.43 -12.09
CA ALA A 319 5.54 -5.87 -13.00
C ALA A 319 5.74 -6.77 -14.23
N ALA A 320 5.78 -8.11 -14.04
CA ALA A 320 5.89 -9.07 -15.12
C ALA A 320 4.68 -9.04 -16.06
N TYR A 321 3.46 -8.94 -15.52
CA TYR A 321 2.22 -8.84 -16.30
C TYR A 321 2.20 -7.56 -17.14
N LEU A 322 2.55 -6.41 -16.55
CA LEU A 322 2.64 -5.14 -17.29
C LEU A 322 3.64 -5.23 -18.43
N ALA A 323 4.81 -5.81 -18.18
CA ALA A 323 5.83 -6.01 -19.21
C ALA A 323 5.35 -6.97 -20.30
N GLY A 324 4.75 -8.11 -19.91
CA GLY A 324 4.27 -9.11 -20.87
C GLY A 324 3.15 -8.59 -21.77
N LEU A 325 2.25 -7.76 -21.24
CA LEU A 325 1.22 -7.08 -22.04
C LEU A 325 1.86 -6.12 -23.05
N ALA A 326 2.84 -5.32 -22.62
CA ALA A 326 3.49 -4.34 -23.49
C ALA A 326 4.26 -4.97 -24.66
N VAL A 327 4.83 -6.17 -24.49
CA VAL A 327 5.56 -6.91 -25.55
C VAL A 327 4.71 -7.97 -26.25
N GLY A 328 3.42 -8.08 -25.92
CA GLY A 328 2.50 -9.03 -26.57
C GLY A 328 2.66 -10.48 -26.13
N TYR A 329 3.28 -10.75 -24.98
CA TYR A 329 3.32 -12.11 -24.40
C TYR A 329 1.93 -12.56 -23.95
N TRP A 330 1.15 -11.66 -23.34
CA TRP A 330 -0.29 -11.79 -23.13
C TRP A 330 -1.01 -10.79 -24.02
N ALA A 331 -2.09 -11.22 -24.66
CA ALA A 331 -2.86 -10.37 -25.56
C ALA A 331 -3.80 -9.42 -24.80
N SER A 332 -4.20 -9.77 -23.58
CA SER A 332 -5.19 -9.03 -22.81
C SER A 332 -5.08 -9.24 -21.29
N LYS A 333 -5.79 -8.42 -20.50
CA LYS A 333 -5.94 -8.63 -19.05
C LYS A 333 -6.67 -9.94 -18.73
N GLU A 334 -7.56 -10.38 -19.61
CA GLU A 334 -8.28 -11.64 -19.48
C GLU A 334 -7.33 -12.83 -19.56
N ASP A 335 -6.30 -12.77 -20.44
CA ASP A 335 -5.25 -13.78 -20.50
C ASP A 335 -4.39 -13.79 -19.22
N VAL A 336 -4.07 -12.61 -18.71
CA VAL A 336 -3.36 -12.47 -17.42
C VAL A 336 -4.17 -13.08 -16.28
N LEU A 337 -5.49 -12.85 -16.26
CA LEU A 337 -6.39 -13.37 -15.22
C LEU A 337 -6.37 -14.90 -15.12
N GLN A 338 -6.15 -15.62 -16.25
CA GLN A 338 -6.04 -17.08 -16.27
C GLN A 338 -4.80 -17.61 -15.52
N ASN A 339 -3.79 -16.77 -15.29
CA ASN A 339 -2.58 -17.14 -14.53
C ASN A 339 -2.72 -16.90 -13.02
N TRP A 340 -3.80 -16.25 -12.58
CA TRP A 340 -4.05 -16.00 -11.17
C TRP A 340 -4.91 -17.15 -10.60
N ALA A 341 -4.35 -17.88 -9.64
CA ALA A 341 -5.02 -19.00 -9.01
C ALA A 341 -5.17 -18.77 -7.52
N ILE A 342 -6.35 -19.12 -6.98
CA ILE A 342 -6.66 -19.06 -5.54
C ILE A 342 -6.06 -20.28 -4.84
N ASP A 343 -5.28 -20.06 -3.77
CA ASP A 343 -4.92 -21.08 -2.80
C ASP A 343 -6.10 -21.36 -1.87
N ARG A 344 -6.66 -20.29 -1.27
CA ARG A 344 -7.76 -20.41 -0.32
C ARG A 344 -8.63 -19.16 -0.27
N THR A 345 -9.95 -19.39 -0.16
CA THR A 345 -10.93 -18.37 0.17
C THR A 345 -11.42 -18.57 1.61
N PHE A 346 -11.42 -17.48 2.37
CA PHE A 346 -12.01 -17.40 3.71
C PHE A 346 -13.29 -16.58 3.61
N THR A 347 -14.40 -17.13 4.12
CA THR A 347 -15.71 -16.47 4.11
C THR A 347 -16.12 -16.09 5.52
N PRO A 348 -16.91 -15.00 5.71
CA PRO A 348 -17.40 -14.61 7.04
C PRO A 348 -18.18 -15.73 7.71
N GLU A 349 -17.85 -16.00 8.99
CA GLU A 349 -18.48 -17.06 9.80
C GLU A 349 -19.23 -16.51 11.02
N ILE A 350 -19.00 -15.24 11.41
CA ILE A 350 -19.66 -14.60 12.56
C ILE A 350 -20.91 -13.84 12.15
N THR A 351 -21.83 -13.66 13.08
CA THR A 351 -23.05 -12.87 12.84
C THR A 351 -22.76 -11.36 12.75
N ASP A 352 -23.68 -10.63 12.10
CA ASP A 352 -23.62 -9.17 12.03
C ASP A 352 -23.60 -8.52 13.42
N GLU A 353 -24.36 -9.08 14.37
CA GLU A 353 -24.38 -8.57 15.75
C GLU A 353 -23.02 -8.71 16.42
N GLU A 354 -22.40 -9.88 16.32
CA GLU A 354 -21.08 -10.14 16.88
C GLU A 354 -20.03 -9.23 16.23
N ARG A 355 -20.00 -9.13 14.90
CA ARG A 355 -19.11 -8.26 14.17
C ARG A 355 -19.26 -6.79 14.59
N ASN A 356 -20.48 -6.27 14.61
CA ASN A 356 -20.77 -4.90 14.97
C ASN A 356 -20.36 -4.59 16.43
N LYS A 357 -20.53 -5.54 17.34
CA LYS A 357 -20.05 -5.43 18.73
C LYS A 357 -18.53 -5.34 18.78
N LYS A 358 -17.81 -6.24 18.07
CA LYS A 358 -16.35 -6.25 18.00
C LYS A 358 -15.81 -4.94 17.43
N VAL A 359 -16.32 -4.48 16.29
CA VAL A 359 -15.89 -3.23 15.63
C VAL A 359 -16.16 -2.00 16.51
N ARG A 360 -17.31 -1.93 17.18
CA ARG A 360 -17.62 -0.84 18.11
C ARG A 360 -16.65 -0.80 19.29
N MET A 361 -16.32 -1.96 19.85
CA MET A 361 -15.38 -2.04 20.98
C MET A 361 -13.95 -1.75 20.55
N TRP A 362 -13.55 -2.16 19.34
CA TRP A 362 -12.27 -1.77 18.74
C TRP A 362 -12.16 -0.25 18.62
N LYS A 363 -13.15 0.41 18.01
CA LYS A 363 -13.17 1.89 17.89
C LYS A 363 -13.05 2.58 19.24
N LYS A 364 -13.71 2.05 20.26
CA LYS A 364 -13.55 2.54 21.64
C LYS A 364 -12.11 2.34 22.13
N ALA A 365 -11.49 1.18 21.91
CA ALA A 365 -10.11 0.91 22.31
C ALA A 365 -9.13 1.89 21.67
N VAL A 366 -9.28 2.18 20.37
CA VAL A 366 -8.45 3.15 19.63
C VAL A 366 -8.47 4.53 20.27
N THR A 367 -9.62 5.00 20.80
CA THR A 367 -9.68 6.34 21.41
C THR A 367 -8.80 6.50 22.66
N TYR A 368 -8.44 5.40 23.32
CA TYR A 368 -7.53 5.44 24.49
C TYR A 368 -6.04 5.57 24.10
N SER A 369 -5.71 5.40 22.82
CA SER A 369 -4.35 5.55 22.33
C SER A 369 -4.04 6.96 21.80
N PHE A 370 -5.08 7.78 21.53
CA PHE A 370 -4.94 9.09 20.92
C PHE A 370 -4.16 10.08 21.78
N ASN A 371 -3.34 10.88 21.10
CA ASN A 371 -2.59 11.98 21.72
C ASN A 371 -1.71 11.57 22.92
N TRP A 372 -1.43 10.29 23.12
CA TRP A 372 -0.70 9.80 24.30
C TRP A 372 0.65 10.48 24.50
N ALA A 373 1.40 10.73 23.44
CA ALA A 373 2.73 11.33 23.46
C ALA A 373 2.71 12.87 23.22
N LYS A 374 1.53 13.48 23.21
CA LYS A 374 1.43 14.93 23.11
C LYS A 374 1.70 15.54 24.50
N GLU A 375 2.74 16.36 24.56
CA GLU A 375 2.99 17.18 25.77
C GLU A 375 1.91 18.27 25.85
N ASP A 376 1.43 18.55 27.07
CA ASP A 376 0.41 19.56 27.36
C ASP A 376 0.90 20.99 27.07
#